data_64d61a23f0f9cc83c6114e799be32918
#
_entry.id   64d61a23f0f9cc83c6114e799be32918
#
_cell.length_a   1.000
_cell.length_b   1.000
_cell.length_c   1.000
_cell.angle_alpha   90.00
_cell.angle_beta   90.00
_cell.angle_gamma   90.00
#
_symmetry.space_group_name_H-M   'P 1'
#
loop_
_entity.id
_entity.type
_entity.pdbx_description
1 polymer ?
#
loop_
_entity_poly.entity_id
_entity_poly.type
_entity_poly.pdbx_seq_one_letter_code
_entity_poly.pdbx_strand_id
1 'polypeptide(L)'
;MSDIPALAPDRILRFHAPDKVFHSLNAITWFALLFTGMYVYFLNPSDEAAETAMLIHLILGAVFTFNLLGFIVIAPDRFALIMRACLEWDRNTIYWFRNFGGYPRRFFKIPFGPVEVPPQGRYNGGQKASYLLFMGMIAALAVTGWLLWIGAPVTGKFVYWATFYFHVWGSIIISVLVVCAHIPLALLSLE
;
A
#
# COMPACT_ATOMS: atom_id res chain seq x y z
N MET A 1 26.31 11.11 -18.62
CA MET A 1 25.45 10.05 -19.21
C MET A 1 25.91 8.77 -18.54
N SER A 2 25.17 8.26 -17.55
CA SER A 2 25.50 7.00 -16.91
C SER A 2 25.10 5.88 -17.86
N ASP A 3 26.06 5.05 -18.25
CA ASP A 3 25.85 3.86 -19.06
C ASP A 3 24.88 2.91 -18.32
N ILE A 4 23.62 2.96 -18.68
CA ILE A 4 22.65 1.95 -18.27
C ILE A 4 23.06 0.66 -19.01
N PRO A 5 23.46 -0.41 -18.30
CA PRO A 5 23.82 -1.66 -18.96
C PRO A 5 22.65 -2.12 -19.83
N ALA A 6 22.91 -2.44 -21.09
CA ALA A 6 21.93 -3.01 -21.96
C ALA A 6 21.35 -4.28 -21.32
N LEU A 7 20.04 -4.29 -21.08
CA LEU A 7 19.36 -5.47 -20.55
C LEU A 7 19.49 -6.60 -21.58
N ALA A 8 19.71 -7.83 -21.10
CA ALA A 8 19.60 -9.00 -21.94
C ALA A 8 18.26 -8.98 -22.69
N PRO A 9 18.19 -9.42 -23.97
CA PRO A 9 17.00 -9.27 -24.82
C PRO A 9 15.73 -9.94 -24.29
N ASP A 10 15.84 -10.82 -23.28
CA ASP A 10 14.77 -11.52 -22.58
C ASP A 10 14.33 -10.84 -21.27
N ARG A 11 14.95 -9.72 -20.89
CA ARG A 11 14.67 -9.03 -19.64
C ARG A 11 13.99 -7.67 -19.87
N ILE A 12 12.84 -7.49 -19.23
CA ILE A 12 12.08 -6.25 -19.25
C ILE A 12 12.21 -5.57 -17.90
N LEU A 13 12.63 -4.29 -17.88
CA LEU A 13 12.64 -3.49 -16.65
C LEU A 13 11.20 -3.13 -16.25
N ARG A 14 10.63 -3.91 -15.35
CA ARG A 14 9.24 -3.73 -14.88
C ARG A 14 9.08 -2.56 -13.91
N PHE A 15 10.03 -2.41 -12.98
CA PHE A 15 10.01 -1.36 -11.94
C PHE A 15 11.29 -0.54 -11.99
N HIS A 16 11.14 0.78 -12.08
CA HIS A 16 12.24 1.72 -12.05
C HIS A 16 12.65 2.07 -10.63
N ALA A 17 13.80 2.75 -10.47
CA ALA A 17 14.31 3.13 -9.15
C ALA A 17 13.30 3.93 -8.31
N PRO A 18 12.61 4.96 -8.82
CA PRO A 18 11.60 5.69 -8.05
C PRO A 18 10.47 4.79 -7.52
N ASP A 19 9.99 3.83 -8.32
CA ASP A 19 8.94 2.90 -7.92
C ASP A 19 9.39 2.05 -6.72
N LYS A 20 10.65 1.57 -6.76
CA LYS A 20 11.24 0.74 -5.70
C LYS A 20 11.50 1.53 -4.42
N VAL A 21 12.05 2.74 -4.56
CA VAL A 21 12.32 3.62 -3.41
C VAL A 21 11.01 3.99 -2.72
N PHE A 22 10.01 4.43 -3.47
CA PHE A 22 8.68 4.74 -2.94
C PHE A 22 8.10 3.55 -2.19
N HIS A 23 8.07 2.36 -2.80
CA HIS A 23 7.52 1.15 -2.20
C HIS A 23 8.30 0.74 -0.93
N SER A 24 9.62 0.71 -0.98
CA SER A 24 10.45 0.27 0.16
C SER A 24 10.32 1.23 1.34
N LEU A 25 10.36 2.53 1.09
CA LEU A 25 10.21 3.54 2.15
C LEU A 25 8.80 3.49 2.75
N ASN A 26 7.75 3.30 1.93
CA ASN A 26 6.40 3.08 2.44
C ASN A 26 6.32 1.82 3.30
N ALA A 27 6.89 0.70 2.86
CA ALA A 27 6.84 -0.55 3.62
C ALA A 27 7.52 -0.40 4.99
N ILE A 28 8.73 0.19 5.03
CA ILE A 28 9.47 0.40 6.27
C ILE A 28 8.69 1.33 7.22
N THR A 29 8.27 2.49 6.73
CA THR A 29 7.54 3.46 7.56
C THR A 29 6.17 2.95 7.98
N TRP A 30 5.47 2.19 7.10
CA TRP A 30 4.21 1.55 7.43
C TRP A 30 4.31 0.64 8.66
N PHE A 31 5.24 -0.31 8.65
CA PHE A 31 5.39 -1.23 9.78
C PHE A 31 5.87 -0.51 11.04
N ALA A 32 6.77 0.46 10.92
CA ALA A 32 7.20 1.25 12.07
C ALA A 32 6.04 2.07 12.66
N LEU A 33 5.18 2.67 11.83
CA LEU A 33 3.97 3.36 12.26
C LEU A 33 2.96 2.39 12.92
N LEU A 34 2.76 1.21 12.32
CA LEU A 34 1.89 0.19 12.89
C LEU A 34 2.36 -0.21 14.30
N PHE A 35 3.66 -0.51 14.45
CA PHE A 35 4.21 -0.93 15.75
C PHE A 35 4.13 0.17 16.80
N THR A 36 4.48 1.42 16.47
CA THR A 36 4.39 2.54 17.43
C THR A 36 2.96 2.85 17.82
N GLY A 37 2.02 2.82 16.86
CA GLY A 37 0.59 3.02 17.13
C GLY A 37 0.00 1.88 17.99
N MET A 38 0.29 0.62 17.66
CA MET A 38 -0.16 -0.54 18.44
C MET A 38 0.43 -0.55 19.86
N TYR A 39 1.69 -0.14 20.00
CA TYR A 39 2.35 -0.04 21.30
C TYR A 39 1.58 0.91 22.24
N VAL A 40 1.25 2.09 21.76
CA VAL A 40 0.50 3.07 22.57
C VAL A 40 -0.94 2.62 22.82
N TYR A 41 -1.60 2.06 21.79
CA TYR A 41 -3.03 1.75 21.88
C TYR A 41 -3.35 0.49 22.70
N PHE A 42 -2.52 -0.56 22.60
CA PHE A 42 -2.82 -1.86 23.22
C PHE A 42 -1.99 -2.18 24.46
N LEU A 43 -0.78 -1.66 24.58
CA LEU A 43 0.12 -2.06 25.66
C LEU A 43 0.09 -1.14 26.88
N ASN A 44 -0.63 -0.01 26.78
CA ASN A 44 -0.80 0.96 27.87
C ASN A 44 0.54 1.30 28.59
N PRO A 45 1.56 1.78 27.84
CA PRO A 45 2.87 2.07 28.42
C PRO A 45 2.82 3.22 29.45
N SER A 46 3.92 3.45 30.18
CA SER A 46 4.04 4.64 31.02
C SER A 46 3.91 5.93 30.19
N ASP A 47 3.50 7.03 30.82
CA ASP A 47 3.28 8.30 30.13
C ASP A 47 4.52 8.74 29.34
N GLU A 48 5.72 8.66 29.90
CA GLU A 48 6.99 8.97 29.24
C GLU A 48 7.24 8.09 28.00
N ALA A 49 6.96 6.79 28.10
CA ALA A 49 7.12 5.86 27.00
C ALA A 49 6.06 6.09 25.90
N ALA A 50 4.83 6.46 26.28
CA ALA A 50 3.77 6.82 25.37
C ALA A 50 4.10 8.10 24.59
N GLU A 51 4.58 9.14 25.27
CA GLU A 51 4.99 10.39 24.64
C GLU A 51 6.13 10.18 23.64
N THR A 52 7.15 9.41 24.04
CA THR A 52 8.27 9.05 23.15
C THR A 52 7.78 8.28 21.92
N ALA A 53 6.94 7.27 22.10
CA ALA A 53 6.40 6.49 21.00
C ALA A 53 5.52 7.34 20.06
N MET A 54 4.71 8.24 20.61
CA MET A 54 3.91 9.19 19.82
C MET A 54 4.75 10.19 19.05
N LEU A 55 5.85 10.69 19.63
CA LEU A 55 6.79 11.57 18.92
C LEU A 55 7.41 10.83 17.72
N ILE A 56 7.86 9.59 17.94
CA ILE A 56 8.39 8.74 16.85
C ILE A 56 7.32 8.49 15.79
N HIS A 57 6.08 8.19 16.21
CA HIS A 57 4.95 7.99 15.30
C HIS A 57 4.68 9.23 14.43
N LEU A 58 4.69 10.42 14.99
CA LEU A 58 4.51 11.68 14.26
C LEU A 58 5.63 11.93 13.25
N ILE A 59 6.89 11.70 13.64
CA ILE A 59 8.04 11.85 12.73
C ILE A 59 7.93 10.87 11.57
N LEU A 60 7.63 9.61 11.85
CA LEU A 60 7.41 8.59 10.82
C LEU A 60 6.21 8.91 9.94
N GLY A 61 5.13 9.47 10.50
CA GLY A 61 3.95 9.94 9.77
C GLY A 61 4.27 11.07 8.80
N ALA A 62 5.15 11.99 9.21
CA ALA A 62 5.68 13.02 8.31
C ALA A 62 6.49 12.41 7.17
N VAL A 63 7.43 11.51 7.47
CA VAL A 63 8.23 10.80 6.44
C VAL A 63 7.31 10.04 5.48
N PHE A 64 6.31 9.34 5.99
CA PHE A 64 5.33 8.59 5.20
C PHE A 64 4.54 9.52 4.25
N THR A 65 4.05 10.66 4.76
CA THR A 65 3.33 11.66 3.96
C THR A 65 4.23 12.27 2.88
N PHE A 66 5.45 12.68 3.25
CA PHE A 66 6.38 13.28 2.30
C PHE A 66 6.91 12.27 1.27
N ASN A 67 6.96 10.98 1.59
CA ASN A 67 7.28 9.96 0.60
C ASN A 67 6.20 9.88 -0.49
N LEU A 68 4.91 9.94 -0.12
CA LEU A 68 3.80 9.97 -1.10
C LEU A 68 3.86 11.23 -1.97
N LEU A 69 3.97 12.40 -1.35
CA LEU A 69 4.06 13.68 -2.06
C LEU A 69 5.32 13.74 -2.94
N GLY A 70 6.45 13.27 -2.40
CA GLY A 70 7.71 13.19 -3.13
C GLY A 70 7.62 12.31 -4.36
N PHE A 71 6.96 11.15 -4.28
CA PHE A 71 6.76 10.29 -5.45
C PHE A 71 5.94 10.98 -6.53
N ILE A 72 4.87 11.70 -6.15
CA ILE A 72 4.04 12.45 -7.10
C ILE A 72 4.82 13.59 -7.76
N VAL A 73 5.66 14.32 -6.99
CA VAL A 73 6.37 15.51 -7.49
C VAL A 73 7.66 15.15 -8.24
N ILE A 74 8.43 14.17 -7.75
CA ILE A 74 9.73 13.81 -8.31
C ILE A 74 9.59 12.87 -9.52
N ALA A 75 8.56 12.02 -9.51
CA ALA A 75 8.32 11.04 -10.57
C ALA A 75 6.88 11.09 -11.12
N PRO A 76 6.38 12.27 -11.57
CA PRO A 76 4.98 12.45 -11.96
C PRO A 76 4.57 11.54 -13.11
N ASP A 77 5.45 11.33 -14.09
CA ASP A 77 5.17 10.43 -15.21
C ASP A 77 4.99 8.97 -14.76
N ARG A 78 5.77 8.55 -13.76
CA ARG A 78 5.66 7.20 -13.18
C ARG A 78 4.36 7.05 -12.42
N PHE A 79 4.04 8.03 -11.57
CA PHE A 79 2.78 8.06 -10.85
C PHE A 79 1.58 8.03 -11.82
N ALA A 80 1.56 8.91 -12.82
CA ALA A 80 0.49 8.97 -13.83
C ALA A 80 0.36 7.66 -14.62
N LEU A 81 1.50 7.04 -15.01
CA LEU A 81 1.52 5.76 -15.72
C LEU A 81 0.90 4.63 -14.88
N ILE A 82 1.27 4.55 -13.60
CA ILE A 82 0.74 3.55 -12.67
C ILE A 82 -0.76 3.78 -12.48
N MET A 83 -1.18 5.00 -12.16
CA MET A 83 -2.57 5.34 -11.93
C MET A 83 -3.45 5.06 -13.15
N ARG A 84 -3.00 5.45 -14.36
CA ARG A 84 -3.71 5.15 -15.60
C ARG A 84 -3.87 3.65 -15.79
N ALA A 85 -2.79 2.86 -15.63
CA ALA A 85 -2.85 1.42 -15.79
C ALA A 85 -3.75 0.74 -14.74
N CYS A 86 -3.85 1.29 -13.52
CA CYS A 86 -4.73 0.77 -12.46
C CYS A 86 -6.20 1.16 -12.67
N LEU A 87 -6.47 2.33 -13.27
CA LEU A 87 -7.83 2.82 -13.53
C LEU A 87 -8.42 2.25 -14.84
N GLU A 88 -7.60 1.68 -15.71
CA GLU A 88 -8.04 1.06 -16.96
C GLU A 88 -8.59 -0.36 -16.70
N TRP A 89 -9.93 -0.50 -16.71
CA TRP A 89 -10.63 -1.76 -16.47
C TRP A 89 -11.28 -2.27 -17.76
N ASP A 90 -10.74 -3.36 -18.28
CA ASP A 90 -11.22 -4.04 -19.49
C ASP A 90 -11.94 -5.36 -19.16
N ARG A 91 -12.42 -6.06 -20.19
CA ARG A 91 -13.07 -7.37 -20.03
C ARG A 91 -12.14 -8.41 -19.41
N ASN A 92 -10.84 -8.37 -19.71
CA ASN A 92 -9.85 -9.31 -19.16
C ASN A 92 -9.61 -9.08 -17.68
N THR A 93 -9.62 -7.80 -17.23
CA THR A 93 -9.56 -7.43 -15.81
C THR A 93 -10.77 -7.97 -15.04
N ILE A 94 -11.99 -7.80 -15.59
CA ILE A 94 -13.21 -8.30 -14.97
C ILE A 94 -13.21 -9.84 -14.96
N TYR A 95 -12.79 -10.48 -16.04
CA TYR A 95 -12.65 -11.93 -16.12
C TYR A 95 -11.66 -12.47 -15.09
N TRP A 96 -10.54 -11.75 -14.86
CA TRP A 96 -9.58 -12.08 -13.83
C TRP A 96 -10.25 -12.16 -12.44
N PHE A 97 -11.06 -11.17 -12.08
CA PHE A 97 -11.79 -11.18 -10.80
C PHE A 97 -12.77 -12.34 -10.66
N ARG A 98 -13.55 -12.61 -11.70
CA ARG A 98 -14.52 -13.73 -11.69
C ARG A 98 -13.86 -15.09 -11.43
N ASN A 99 -12.62 -15.22 -11.79
CA ASN A 99 -11.86 -16.48 -11.70
C ASN A 99 -10.70 -16.41 -10.69
N PHE A 100 -10.64 -15.33 -9.90
CA PHE A 100 -9.54 -15.09 -8.96
C PHE A 100 -8.16 -15.30 -9.58
N GLY A 101 -7.97 -14.86 -10.84
CA GLY A 101 -6.71 -15.01 -11.57
C GLY A 101 -6.25 -16.43 -11.81
N GLY A 102 -7.14 -17.43 -11.67
CA GLY A 102 -6.78 -18.84 -11.72
C GLY A 102 -6.03 -19.37 -10.49
N TYR A 103 -5.83 -18.54 -9.48
CA TYR A 103 -5.09 -18.90 -8.25
C TYR A 103 -5.68 -20.10 -7.50
N PRO A 104 -7.01 -20.28 -7.37
CA PRO A 104 -7.56 -21.47 -6.73
C PRO A 104 -7.08 -22.77 -7.36
N ARG A 105 -7.04 -22.83 -8.70
CA ARG A 105 -6.55 -24.01 -9.43
C ARG A 105 -5.03 -24.15 -9.35
N ARG A 106 -4.29 -23.05 -9.56
CA ARG A 106 -2.82 -23.06 -9.64
C ARG A 106 -2.18 -23.38 -8.29
N PHE A 107 -2.60 -22.73 -7.21
CA PHE A 107 -1.94 -22.83 -5.90
C PHE A 107 -2.63 -23.81 -4.96
N PHE A 108 -3.96 -23.86 -4.98
CA PHE A 108 -4.73 -24.69 -4.01
C PHE A 108 -5.26 -26.00 -4.61
N LYS A 109 -5.03 -26.25 -5.91
CA LYS A 109 -5.54 -27.42 -6.63
C LYS A 109 -7.07 -27.54 -6.62
N ILE A 110 -7.78 -26.46 -6.33
CA ILE A 110 -9.24 -26.41 -6.36
C ILE A 110 -9.68 -26.31 -7.83
N PRO A 111 -10.61 -27.15 -8.32
CA PRO A 111 -11.07 -27.15 -9.71
C PRO A 111 -12.03 -25.99 -10.01
N PHE A 112 -11.60 -24.76 -9.69
CA PHE A 112 -12.36 -23.54 -9.91
C PHE A 112 -11.64 -22.64 -10.91
N GLY A 113 -12.39 -22.12 -11.88
CA GLY A 113 -11.88 -21.22 -12.91
C GLY A 113 -11.15 -21.94 -14.06
N PRO A 114 -10.69 -21.19 -15.06
CA PRO A 114 -10.01 -21.71 -16.23
C PRO A 114 -8.62 -22.21 -15.89
N VAL A 115 -8.07 -23.06 -16.78
CA VAL A 115 -6.66 -23.48 -16.71
C VAL A 115 -5.74 -22.32 -17.06
N GLU A 116 -6.12 -21.53 -18.05
CA GLU A 116 -5.38 -20.36 -18.51
C GLU A 116 -6.17 -19.09 -18.27
N VAL A 117 -5.47 -18.06 -17.81
CA VAL A 117 -6.02 -16.72 -17.63
C VAL A 117 -5.64 -15.87 -18.83
N PRO A 118 -6.59 -15.11 -19.43
CA PRO A 118 -6.29 -14.25 -20.57
C PRO A 118 -5.14 -13.30 -20.28
N PRO A 119 -4.39 -12.87 -21.30
CA PRO A 119 -3.33 -11.89 -21.13
C PRO A 119 -3.85 -10.66 -20.40
N GLN A 120 -3.16 -10.28 -19.35
CA GLN A 120 -3.41 -9.06 -18.59
C GLN A 120 -2.45 -7.98 -19.10
N GLY A 121 -2.82 -6.72 -19.06
CA GLY A 121 -1.94 -5.63 -19.43
C GLY A 121 -0.73 -5.52 -18.49
N ARG A 122 -0.28 -4.29 -18.22
CA ARG A 122 0.84 -4.03 -17.30
C ARG A 122 0.61 -4.63 -15.90
N TYR A 123 -0.62 -4.58 -15.41
CA TYR A 123 -1.05 -5.14 -14.13
C TYR A 123 -2.27 -6.04 -14.32
N ASN A 124 -2.30 -7.14 -13.62
CA ASN A 124 -3.50 -7.99 -13.55
C ASN A 124 -4.56 -7.36 -12.63
N GLY A 125 -5.79 -7.90 -12.69
CA GLY A 125 -6.92 -7.35 -11.93
C GLY A 125 -6.62 -7.20 -10.43
N GLY A 126 -6.00 -8.21 -9.80
CA GLY A 126 -5.63 -8.16 -8.38
C GLY A 126 -4.59 -7.09 -8.07
N GLN A 127 -3.60 -6.93 -8.92
CA GLN A 127 -2.60 -5.86 -8.79
C GLN A 127 -3.24 -4.48 -8.92
N LYS A 128 -4.14 -4.27 -9.90
CA LYS A 128 -4.88 -3.01 -10.07
C LYS A 128 -5.67 -2.65 -8.81
N ALA A 129 -6.46 -3.60 -8.30
CA ALA A 129 -7.25 -3.39 -7.08
C ALA A 129 -6.35 -3.12 -5.85
N SER A 130 -5.26 -3.87 -5.69
CA SER A 130 -4.32 -3.67 -4.59
C SER A 130 -3.65 -2.30 -4.64
N TYR A 131 -3.22 -1.84 -5.82
CA TYR A 131 -2.66 -0.50 -5.98
C TYR A 131 -3.67 0.59 -5.59
N LEU A 132 -4.90 0.52 -6.10
CA LEU A 132 -5.93 1.50 -5.77
C LEU A 132 -6.27 1.51 -4.28
N LEU A 133 -6.42 0.32 -3.69
CA LEU A 133 -6.69 0.17 -2.26
C LEU A 133 -5.54 0.75 -1.42
N PHE A 134 -4.31 0.33 -1.69
CA PHE A 134 -3.17 0.77 -0.88
C PHE A 134 -2.85 2.25 -1.06
N MET A 135 -2.88 2.77 -2.29
CA MET A 135 -2.70 4.21 -2.52
C MET A 135 -3.79 5.03 -1.83
N GLY A 136 -5.05 4.59 -1.91
CA GLY A 136 -6.16 5.22 -1.19
C GLY A 136 -5.97 5.19 0.32
N MET A 137 -5.53 4.04 0.88
CA MET A 137 -5.28 3.92 2.32
C MET A 137 -4.05 4.71 2.79
N ILE A 138 -2.96 4.75 2.00
CA ILE A 138 -1.81 5.61 2.28
C ILE A 138 -2.26 7.07 2.42
N ALA A 139 -3.02 7.58 1.44
CA ALA A 139 -3.53 8.94 1.47
C ALA A 139 -4.50 9.17 2.64
N ALA A 140 -5.44 8.26 2.87
CA ALA A 140 -6.43 8.37 3.94
C ALA A 140 -5.78 8.34 5.33
N LEU A 141 -4.80 7.45 5.56
CA LEU A 141 -4.10 7.38 6.84
C LEU A 141 -3.18 8.58 7.06
N ALA A 142 -2.56 9.13 6.02
CA ALA A 142 -1.81 10.38 6.13
C ALA A 142 -2.74 11.53 6.52
N VAL A 143 -3.86 11.71 5.82
CA VAL A 143 -4.84 12.78 6.13
C VAL A 143 -5.41 12.62 7.54
N THR A 144 -5.84 11.41 7.91
CA THR A 144 -6.41 11.17 9.24
C THR A 144 -5.37 11.35 10.36
N GLY A 145 -4.11 10.97 10.14
CA GLY A 145 -3.02 11.23 11.08
C GLY A 145 -2.83 12.74 11.35
N TRP A 146 -2.81 13.55 10.30
CA TRP A 146 -2.71 15.02 10.46
C TRP A 146 -3.94 15.62 11.12
N LEU A 147 -5.15 15.14 10.83
CA LEU A 147 -6.37 15.58 11.50
C LEU A 147 -6.35 15.25 13.00
N LEU A 148 -5.84 14.09 13.37
CA LEU A 148 -5.68 13.70 14.78
C LEU A 148 -4.65 14.58 15.50
N TRP A 149 -3.55 14.94 14.81
CA TRP A 149 -2.53 15.81 15.38
C TRP A 149 -3.05 17.25 15.61
N ILE A 150 -3.87 17.79 14.69
CA ILE A 150 -4.53 19.08 14.87
C ILE A 150 -5.47 19.05 16.08
N GLY A 151 -6.15 17.92 16.30
CA GLY A 151 -6.92 17.62 17.49
C GLY A 151 -8.37 18.10 17.51
N ALA A 152 -9.09 17.63 18.49
CA ALA A 152 -10.52 17.87 18.67
C ALA A 152 -10.94 19.35 18.82
N PRO A 153 -10.13 20.25 19.39
CA PRO A 153 -10.50 21.67 19.46
C PRO A 153 -10.74 22.31 18.08
N VAL A 154 -10.04 21.85 17.06
CA VAL A 154 -10.18 22.37 15.68
C VAL A 154 -11.19 21.58 14.88
N THR A 155 -11.16 20.24 14.96
CA THR A 155 -11.99 19.38 14.13
C THR A 155 -13.39 19.14 14.71
N GLY A 156 -13.58 19.36 16.00
CA GLY A 156 -14.79 18.99 16.74
C GLY A 156 -14.78 17.51 17.17
N LYS A 157 -15.47 17.21 18.27
CA LYS A 157 -15.44 15.89 18.92
C LYS A 157 -15.87 14.74 18.01
N PHE A 158 -16.92 14.94 17.21
CA PHE A 158 -17.44 13.89 16.34
C PHE A 158 -16.42 13.51 15.26
N VAL A 159 -15.88 14.52 14.56
CA VAL A 159 -14.88 14.29 13.49
C VAL A 159 -13.62 13.68 14.07
N TYR A 160 -13.14 14.17 15.22
CA TYR A 160 -11.98 13.62 15.91
C TYR A 160 -12.13 12.13 16.20
N TRP A 161 -13.22 11.70 16.84
CA TRP A 161 -13.41 10.29 17.19
C TRP A 161 -13.66 9.40 15.97
N ALA A 162 -14.41 9.87 14.98
CA ALA A 162 -14.58 9.14 13.73
C ALA A 162 -13.23 8.91 13.01
N THR A 163 -12.41 9.96 12.96
CA THR A 163 -11.04 9.91 12.39
C THR A 163 -10.15 8.97 13.19
N PHE A 164 -10.23 9.00 14.52
CA PHE A 164 -9.44 8.15 15.41
C PHE A 164 -9.74 6.67 15.16
N TYR A 165 -11.01 6.28 15.18
CA TYR A 165 -11.38 4.89 14.93
C TYR A 165 -11.03 4.42 13.52
N PHE A 166 -11.22 5.28 12.53
CA PHE A 166 -10.80 4.96 11.17
C PHE A 166 -9.28 4.79 11.08
N HIS A 167 -8.50 5.70 11.66
CA HIS A 167 -7.03 5.64 11.63
C HIS A 167 -6.50 4.36 12.28
N VAL A 168 -6.96 4.05 13.49
CA VAL A 168 -6.52 2.87 14.25
C VAL A 168 -6.97 1.57 13.57
N TRP A 169 -8.28 1.39 13.37
CA TRP A 169 -8.80 0.14 12.83
C TRP A 169 -8.55 -0.03 11.33
N GLY A 170 -8.58 1.05 10.58
CA GLY A 170 -8.21 1.04 9.17
C GLY A 170 -6.76 0.62 8.96
N SER A 171 -5.82 1.14 9.77
CA SER A 171 -4.41 0.71 9.68
C SER A 171 -4.21 -0.76 10.04
N ILE A 172 -4.90 -1.27 11.06
CA ILE A 172 -4.82 -2.67 11.46
C ILE A 172 -5.40 -3.58 10.37
N ILE A 173 -6.61 -3.30 9.90
CA ILE A 173 -7.28 -4.13 8.89
C ILE A 173 -6.46 -4.21 7.61
N ILE A 174 -5.98 -3.06 7.11
CA ILE A 174 -5.18 -3.07 5.88
C ILE A 174 -3.82 -3.76 6.10
N SER A 175 -3.23 -3.68 7.29
CA SER A 175 -2.00 -4.40 7.62
C SER A 175 -2.18 -5.91 7.64
N VAL A 176 -3.33 -6.40 8.11
CA VAL A 176 -3.68 -7.83 7.99
C VAL A 176 -3.75 -8.24 6.52
N LEU A 177 -4.36 -7.42 5.65
CA LEU A 177 -4.38 -7.70 4.19
C LEU A 177 -2.98 -7.67 3.58
N VAL A 178 -2.10 -6.77 4.03
CA VAL A 178 -0.70 -6.72 3.58
C VAL A 178 0.02 -8.02 3.95
N VAL A 179 -0.05 -8.44 5.21
CA VAL A 179 0.67 -9.61 5.72
C VAL A 179 0.08 -10.92 5.18
N CYS A 180 -1.25 -11.05 5.16
CA CYS A 180 -1.93 -12.31 4.82
C CYS A 180 -2.19 -12.50 3.32
N ALA A 181 -2.19 -11.44 2.52
CA ALA A 181 -2.48 -11.52 1.10
C ALA A 181 -1.39 -10.90 0.23
N HIS A 182 -1.05 -9.62 0.43
CA HIS A 182 -0.13 -8.91 -0.46
C HIS A 182 1.28 -9.53 -0.45
N ILE A 183 1.88 -9.76 0.70
CA ILE A 183 3.23 -10.35 0.80
C ILE A 183 3.26 -11.78 0.26
N PRO A 184 2.38 -12.72 0.69
CA PRO A 184 2.37 -14.08 0.14
C PRO A 184 2.16 -14.11 -1.38
N LEU A 185 1.20 -13.34 -1.92
CA LEU A 185 0.95 -13.30 -3.35
C LEU A 185 2.12 -12.69 -4.13
N ALA A 186 2.81 -11.69 -3.58
CA ALA A 186 4.00 -11.12 -4.19
C ALA A 186 5.13 -12.17 -4.28
N LEU A 187 5.36 -12.93 -3.22
CA LEU A 187 6.37 -13.99 -3.19
C LEU A 187 6.03 -15.13 -4.16
N LEU A 188 4.77 -15.58 -4.21
CA LEU A 188 4.31 -16.61 -5.12
C LEU A 188 4.34 -16.20 -6.61
N SER A 189 4.36 -14.91 -6.89
CA SER A 189 4.40 -14.37 -8.26
C SER A 189 5.81 -14.19 -8.82
N LEU A 190 6.86 -14.49 -8.02
CA LEU A 190 8.26 -14.42 -8.44
C LEU A 190 8.73 -15.67 -9.19
N GLU A 191 7.92 -16.74 -9.21
CA GLU A 191 8.13 -17.96 -10.02
C GLU A 191 7.42 -17.80 -11.38
#